data_d0a1f4841e423e01bde47099f4904694
#
_entry.id   d0a1f4841e423e01bde47099f4904694
#
_cell.length_a   1.000
_cell.length_b   1.000
_cell.length_c   1.000
_cell.angle_alpha   90.00
_cell.angle_beta   90.00
_cell.angle_gamma   90.00
#
_symmetry.space_group_name_H-M   'P 1'
#
loop_
_entity.id
_entity.type
_entity.pdbx_description
1 polymer ?
#
loop_
_entity_poly.entity_id
_entity_poly.type
_entity_poly.pdbx_seq_one_letter_code
_entity_poly.pdbx_strand_id
1 'polypeptide(L)'
;MNKKFLVTVSDDYANLTSLEFICSFFKQLSEHQITLLHISRLDAADMNKALMKMWEGPDGGGTGKLTIGARKALDKAVAMLKSSEMAVEQMITKTFAERYGKVKDILNEGSEGLYDAIILGKRASYTLQWFFERSADETAQSIIQDSSLKTPIWICPEPEAGRKNVLVCVDGSRGALRAVDHVGYILSRQDQHTITLFHVENGAGLNTEEMFREAKQILQTHEISEDRIKTETDWGISVAATIAAYAQKYRFAAVAVGLEGSDQSLLKRINLGGITTSLITRTEKFSLWCCP
;
A
#
# COMPACT_ATOMS: atom_id res chain seq x y z
N MET A 1 0.50 -15.25 -12.93
CA MET A 1 1.65 -15.03 -12.00
C MET A 1 1.12 -14.87 -10.60
N ASN A 2 1.60 -15.63 -9.63
CA ASN A 2 1.18 -15.55 -8.22
C ASN A 2 1.68 -14.24 -7.61
N LYS A 3 0.79 -13.39 -7.12
CA LYS A 3 1.15 -12.16 -6.39
C LYS A 3 1.34 -12.49 -4.91
N LYS A 4 2.26 -11.80 -4.27
CA LYS A 4 2.60 -11.97 -2.86
C LYS A 4 2.26 -10.72 -2.06
N PHE A 5 1.31 -10.80 -1.16
CA PHE A 5 0.88 -9.65 -0.37
C PHE A 5 1.25 -9.79 1.10
N LEU A 6 1.77 -8.71 1.69
CA LEU A 6 1.95 -8.59 3.13
C LEU A 6 0.79 -7.78 3.71
N VAL A 7 -0.06 -8.40 4.49
CA VAL A 7 -1.26 -7.77 5.07
C VAL A 7 -1.07 -7.61 6.56
N THR A 8 -1.12 -6.37 7.04
CA THR A 8 -0.99 -6.11 8.47
C THR A 8 -2.30 -6.35 9.21
N VAL A 9 -2.21 -7.04 10.35
CA VAL A 9 -3.32 -7.34 11.23
C VAL A 9 -3.05 -6.72 12.60
N SER A 10 -3.91 -5.82 13.05
CA SER A 10 -3.83 -5.18 14.36
C SER A 10 -4.55 -6.01 15.44
N ASP A 11 -4.52 -5.55 16.70
CA ASP A 11 -5.31 -6.15 17.79
C ASP A 11 -6.83 -5.92 17.65
N ASP A 12 -7.24 -5.06 16.72
CA ASP A 12 -8.63 -4.71 16.50
C ASP A 12 -9.28 -5.68 15.51
N TYR A 13 -9.87 -6.75 16.05
CA TYR A 13 -10.57 -7.76 15.25
C TYR A 13 -11.88 -7.25 14.61
N ALA A 14 -12.40 -6.09 15.02
CA ALA A 14 -13.58 -5.52 14.43
C ALA A 14 -13.30 -4.87 13.05
N ASN A 15 -12.10 -4.33 12.87
CA ASN A 15 -11.72 -3.53 11.70
C ASN A 15 -10.58 -4.19 10.90
N LEU A 16 -10.90 -5.17 10.08
CA LEU A 16 -9.97 -5.85 9.16
C LEU A 16 -10.09 -5.28 7.74
N THR A 17 -10.16 -3.96 7.61
CA THR A 17 -10.47 -3.26 6.34
C THR A 17 -9.51 -3.60 5.20
N SER A 18 -8.24 -3.86 5.49
CA SER A 18 -7.27 -4.34 4.49
C SER A 18 -7.66 -5.68 3.88
N LEU A 19 -8.12 -6.62 4.71
CA LEU A 19 -8.59 -7.93 4.25
C LEU A 19 -9.94 -7.83 3.53
N GLU A 20 -10.87 -7.05 4.07
CA GLU A 20 -12.15 -6.78 3.42
C GLU A 20 -11.95 -6.21 2.02
N PHE A 21 -10.98 -5.29 1.86
CA PHE A 21 -10.63 -4.74 0.55
C PHE A 21 -10.13 -5.83 -0.41
N ILE A 22 -9.11 -6.60 -0.05
CA ILE A 22 -8.54 -7.61 -0.97
C ILE A 22 -9.54 -8.72 -1.30
N CYS A 23 -10.34 -9.17 -0.34
CA CYS A 23 -11.39 -10.17 -0.57
C CYS A 23 -12.48 -9.68 -1.53
N SER A 24 -12.78 -8.36 -1.53
CA SER A 24 -13.77 -7.78 -2.43
C SER A 24 -13.20 -7.35 -3.78
N PHE A 25 -11.92 -7.03 -3.84
CA PHE A 25 -11.25 -6.50 -5.01
C PHE A 25 -10.83 -7.62 -5.98
N PHE A 26 -10.20 -8.68 -5.50
CA PHE A 26 -9.74 -9.78 -6.34
C PHE A 26 -10.84 -10.80 -6.60
N LYS A 27 -11.02 -11.19 -7.88
CA LYS A 27 -12.02 -12.20 -8.27
C LYS A 27 -11.60 -13.61 -7.83
N GLN A 28 -10.30 -13.89 -7.90
CA GLN A 28 -9.72 -15.18 -7.56
C GLN A 28 -8.53 -14.96 -6.61
N LEU A 29 -8.85 -14.84 -5.33
CA LEU A 29 -7.82 -14.63 -4.31
C LEU A 29 -6.91 -15.85 -4.16
N SER A 30 -7.41 -17.04 -4.50
CA SER A 30 -6.68 -18.31 -4.53
C SER A 30 -5.50 -18.34 -5.52
N GLU A 31 -5.36 -17.38 -6.40
CA GLU A 31 -4.17 -17.25 -7.26
C GLU A 31 -3.00 -16.51 -6.59
N HIS A 32 -3.17 -16.04 -5.36
CA HIS A 32 -2.20 -15.19 -4.67
C HIS A 32 -1.68 -15.84 -3.39
N GLN A 33 -0.59 -15.33 -2.85
CA GLN A 33 -0.06 -15.68 -1.53
C GLN A 33 -0.24 -14.52 -0.58
N ILE A 34 -0.79 -14.77 0.61
CA ILE A 34 -1.01 -13.74 1.63
C ILE A 34 -0.23 -14.08 2.89
N THR A 35 0.61 -13.13 3.31
CA THR A 35 1.25 -13.17 4.61
C THR A 35 0.53 -12.22 5.55
N LEU A 36 -0.10 -12.75 6.58
CA LEU A 36 -0.70 -11.99 7.67
C LEU A 36 0.38 -11.63 8.68
N LEU A 37 0.67 -10.33 8.83
CA LEU A 37 1.68 -9.83 9.74
C LEU A 37 1.06 -9.17 10.96
N HIS A 38 1.38 -9.69 12.15
CA HIS A 38 1.07 -9.04 13.42
C HIS A 38 2.34 -8.66 14.17
N ILE A 39 2.44 -7.41 14.61
CA ILE A 39 3.54 -6.90 15.43
C ILE A 39 2.99 -6.57 16.81
N SER A 40 3.39 -7.38 17.80
CA SER A 40 3.01 -7.20 19.21
C SER A 40 3.90 -6.17 19.89
N ARG A 41 3.34 -5.40 20.84
CA ARG A 41 4.15 -4.57 21.72
C ARG A 41 4.93 -5.47 22.69
N LEU A 42 6.18 -5.10 22.97
CA LEU A 42 6.95 -5.71 24.04
C LEU A 42 6.41 -5.22 25.39
N ASP A 43 5.98 -6.14 26.23
CA ASP A 43 5.75 -5.82 27.64
C ASP A 43 7.10 -5.53 28.33
N ALA A 44 7.11 -4.65 29.33
CA ALA A 44 8.33 -4.26 30.05
C ALA A 44 9.11 -5.46 30.65
N ALA A 45 8.41 -6.56 30.98
CA ALA A 45 9.02 -7.81 31.47
C ALA A 45 9.70 -8.60 30.33
N ASP A 46 9.18 -8.52 29.10
CA ASP A 46 9.75 -9.17 27.93
C ASP A 46 10.90 -8.32 27.31
N MET A 47 10.90 -7.00 27.55
CA MET A 47 11.99 -6.11 27.15
C MET A 47 13.32 -6.46 27.84
N ASN A 48 13.29 -6.77 29.15
CA ASN A 48 14.48 -7.22 29.86
C ASN A 48 14.99 -8.59 29.39
N LYS A 49 14.10 -9.51 29.01
CA LYS A 49 14.46 -10.80 28.41
C LYS A 49 14.99 -10.64 26.98
N ALA A 50 14.44 -9.72 26.20
CA ALA A 50 14.90 -9.43 24.85
C ALA A 50 16.30 -8.77 24.86
N LEU A 51 16.56 -7.85 25.80
CA LEU A 51 17.88 -7.27 26.02
C LEU A 51 18.91 -8.32 26.42
N MET A 52 18.57 -9.28 27.28
CA MET A 52 19.47 -10.39 27.60
C MET A 52 19.73 -11.32 26.41
N LYS A 53 18.73 -11.58 25.56
CA LYS A 53 18.88 -12.42 24.35
C LYS A 53 19.63 -11.73 23.21
N MET A 54 19.63 -10.40 23.12
CA MET A 54 20.47 -9.67 22.14
C MET A 54 21.98 -9.92 22.34
N TRP A 55 22.39 -10.38 23.51
CA TRP A 55 23.77 -10.81 23.79
C TRP A 55 24.07 -12.24 23.34
N GLU A 56 23.05 -13.04 22.99
CA GLU A 56 23.18 -14.47 22.65
C GLU A 56 23.19 -14.79 21.14
N GLY A 57 23.10 -13.78 20.23
CA GLY A 57 23.26 -13.97 18.78
C GLY A 57 22.07 -13.56 17.91
N PRO A 58 22.23 -13.54 16.59
CA PRO A 58 21.30 -12.92 15.64
C PRO A 58 19.96 -13.66 15.42
N ASP A 59 19.79 -14.88 15.93
CA ASP A 59 18.56 -15.70 15.76
C ASP A 59 17.49 -15.50 16.84
N GLY A 60 17.63 -14.51 17.72
CA GLY A 60 16.76 -14.22 18.86
C GLY A 60 15.43 -13.56 18.51
N GLY A 61 14.72 -14.01 17.47
CA GLY A 61 13.34 -13.63 17.18
C GLY A 61 12.37 -14.14 18.25
N GLY A 62 12.25 -13.40 19.37
CA GLY A 62 11.26 -13.72 20.39
C GLY A 62 9.86 -13.66 19.78
N THR A 63 9.13 -14.77 19.79
CA THR A 63 7.70 -14.81 19.50
C THR A 63 6.99 -13.98 20.56
N GLY A 64 6.60 -12.76 20.20
CA GLY A 64 5.85 -11.90 21.10
C GLY A 64 4.58 -12.60 21.57
N LYS A 65 4.25 -12.48 22.86
CA LYS A 65 2.98 -12.99 23.38
C LYS A 65 1.82 -12.31 22.66
N LEU A 66 1.04 -13.08 21.89
CA LEU A 66 -0.17 -12.59 21.27
C LEU A 66 -1.20 -12.20 22.34
N THR A 67 -1.70 -10.98 22.26
CA THR A 67 -2.87 -10.56 23.04
C THR A 67 -4.10 -11.37 22.61
N ILE A 68 -5.13 -11.41 23.46
CA ILE A 68 -6.41 -12.05 23.11
C ILE A 68 -7.02 -11.36 21.87
N GLY A 69 -6.90 -10.03 21.78
CA GLY A 69 -7.35 -9.26 20.61
C GLY A 69 -6.62 -9.66 19.34
N ALA A 70 -5.29 -9.73 19.36
CA ALA A 70 -4.46 -10.14 18.25
C ALA A 70 -4.80 -11.54 17.75
N ARG A 71 -4.97 -12.49 18.68
CA ARG A 71 -5.36 -13.86 18.33
C ARG A 71 -6.71 -13.90 17.63
N LYS A 72 -7.74 -13.24 18.19
CA LYS A 72 -9.06 -13.13 17.57
C LYS A 72 -9.00 -12.46 16.20
N ALA A 73 -8.16 -11.44 16.04
CA ALA A 73 -7.99 -10.75 14.76
C ALA A 73 -7.36 -11.66 13.70
N LEU A 74 -6.32 -12.41 14.06
CA LEU A 74 -5.68 -13.37 13.15
C LEU A 74 -6.62 -14.53 12.81
N ASP A 75 -7.34 -15.09 13.78
CA ASP A 75 -8.31 -16.16 13.53
C ASP A 75 -9.42 -15.69 12.59
N LYS A 76 -9.96 -14.46 12.81
CA LYS A 76 -10.95 -13.86 11.90
C LYS A 76 -10.36 -13.62 10.52
N ALA A 77 -9.13 -13.12 10.43
CA ALA A 77 -8.43 -12.91 9.17
C ALA A 77 -8.30 -14.20 8.35
N VAL A 78 -7.85 -15.27 8.98
CA VAL A 78 -7.76 -16.60 8.34
C VAL A 78 -9.14 -17.11 7.91
N ALA A 79 -10.18 -16.92 8.74
CA ALA A 79 -11.54 -17.32 8.40
C ALA A 79 -12.07 -16.55 7.17
N MET A 80 -11.80 -15.25 7.07
CA MET A 80 -12.17 -14.42 5.90
C MET A 80 -11.49 -14.89 4.63
N LEU A 81 -10.18 -15.16 4.68
CA LEU A 81 -9.44 -15.68 3.53
C LEU A 81 -9.95 -17.05 3.08
N LYS A 82 -10.26 -17.95 4.01
CA LYS A 82 -10.90 -19.24 3.70
C LYS A 82 -12.27 -19.07 3.05
N SER A 83 -13.07 -18.11 3.51
CA SER A 83 -14.37 -17.80 2.90
C SER A 83 -14.25 -17.25 1.47
N SER A 84 -13.07 -16.72 1.11
CA SER A 84 -12.73 -16.27 -0.23
C SER A 84 -12.00 -17.36 -1.05
N GLU A 85 -12.22 -18.64 -0.72
CA GLU A 85 -11.68 -19.83 -1.41
C GLU A 85 -10.15 -19.92 -1.44
N MET A 86 -9.46 -19.24 -0.51
CA MET A 86 -8.01 -19.31 -0.41
C MET A 86 -7.56 -20.59 0.29
N ALA A 87 -6.63 -21.33 -0.32
CA ALA A 87 -6.06 -22.53 0.27
C ALA A 87 -5.13 -22.20 1.44
N VAL A 88 -5.03 -23.10 2.42
CA VAL A 88 -4.23 -22.89 3.64
C VAL A 88 -2.74 -22.71 3.31
N GLU A 89 -2.25 -23.41 2.30
CA GLU A 89 -0.85 -23.37 1.84
C GLU A 89 -0.45 -22.00 1.27
N GLN A 90 -1.43 -21.18 0.89
CA GLN A 90 -1.23 -19.83 0.38
C GLN A 90 -1.27 -18.75 1.46
N MET A 91 -1.61 -19.15 2.69
CA MET A 91 -1.69 -18.27 3.85
C MET A 91 -0.51 -18.50 4.77
N ILE A 92 0.24 -17.44 5.04
CA ILE A 92 1.35 -17.45 6.00
C ILE A 92 0.98 -16.51 7.13
N THR A 93 1.16 -16.92 8.37
CA THR A 93 1.01 -16.03 9.53
C THR A 93 2.37 -15.78 10.15
N LYS A 94 2.76 -14.50 10.24
CA LYS A 94 3.98 -14.04 10.89
C LYS A 94 3.63 -13.16 12.09
N THR A 95 4.26 -13.43 13.21
CA THR A 95 4.09 -12.64 14.43
C THR A 95 5.45 -12.30 15.02
N PHE A 96 5.73 -11.01 15.20
CA PHE A 96 6.97 -10.53 15.80
C PHE A 96 6.67 -9.65 17.02
N ALA A 97 7.65 -9.56 17.90
CA ALA A 97 7.71 -8.48 18.86
C ALA A 97 8.28 -7.22 18.17
N GLU A 98 7.72 -6.06 18.49
CA GLU A 98 8.20 -4.76 18.01
C GLU A 98 9.68 -4.56 18.37
N ARG A 99 10.53 -4.26 17.36
CA ARG A 99 11.98 -4.08 17.53
C ARG A 99 12.42 -2.63 17.32
N TYR A 100 11.99 -2.02 16.23
CA TYR A 100 12.42 -0.69 15.79
C TYR A 100 11.25 0.30 15.67
N GLY A 101 10.06 -0.10 16.15
CA GLY A 101 8.80 0.59 15.92
C GLY A 101 7.98 -0.09 14.81
N LYS A 102 6.65 -0.19 15.02
CA LYS A 102 5.75 -0.94 14.13
C LYS A 102 5.91 -0.59 12.65
N VAL A 103 6.05 0.70 12.32
CA VAL A 103 6.20 1.14 10.93
C VAL A 103 7.48 0.60 10.33
N LYS A 104 8.61 0.78 11.02
CA LYS A 104 9.91 0.32 10.52
C LYS A 104 9.95 -1.20 10.38
N ASP A 105 9.38 -1.92 11.32
CA ASP A 105 9.33 -3.38 11.29
C ASP A 105 8.46 -3.90 10.14
N ILE A 106 7.32 -3.21 9.83
CA ILE A 106 6.49 -3.52 8.66
C ILE A 106 7.25 -3.27 7.37
N LEU A 107 7.95 -2.13 7.25
CA LEU A 107 8.69 -1.77 6.05
C LEU A 107 9.88 -2.70 5.81
N ASN A 108 10.59 -3.09 6.86
CA ASN A 108 11.69 -4.05 6.80
C ASN A 108 11.18 -5.42 6.32
N GLU A 109 10.11 -5.95 6.94
CA GLU A 109 9.51 -7.21 6.49
C GLU A 109 9.03 -7.12 5.03
N GLY A 110 8.44 -5.98 4.64
CA GLY A 110 8.00 -5.73 3.26
C GLY A 110 9.13 -5.76 2.25
N SER A 111 10.28 -5.21 2.61
CA SER A 111 11.47 -5.17 1.75
C SER A 111 12.20 -6.52 1.68
N GLU A 112 12.37 -7.20 2.82
CA GLU A 112 13.08 -8.48 2.92
C GLU A 112 12.27 -9.64 2.33
N GLY A 113 10.94 -9.62 2.51
CA GLY A 113 10.06 -10.70 2.10
C GLY A 113 9.71 -10.74 0.61
N LEU A 114 10.20 -9.78 -0.19
CA LEU A 114 9.92 -9.67 -1.63
C LEU A 114 8.41 -9.72 -1.93
N TYR A 115 7.67 -8.88 -1.25
CA TYR A 115 6.22 -8.74 -1.47
C TYR A 115 5.93 -7.76 -2.61
N ASP A 116 4.86 -8.02 -3.35
CA ASP A 116 4.39 -7.15 -4.42
C ASP A 116 3.66 -5.91 -3.88
N ALA A 117 3.06 -6.02 -2.69
CA ALA A 117 2.54 -4.87 -1.96
C ALA A 117 2.43 -5.15 -0.45
N ILE A 118 2.57 -4.09 0.34
CA ILE A 118 2.25 -4.04 1.77
C ILE A 118 0.85 -3.44 1.91
N ILE A 119 -0.08 -4.19 2.48
CA ILE A 119 -1.48 -3.78 2.58
C ILE A 119 -1.82 -3.43 4.03
N LEU A 120 -2.22 -2.19 4.23
CA LEU A 120 -2.49 -1.60 5.54
C LEU A 120 -3.95 -1.19 5.66
N GLY A 121 -4.56 -1.47 6.80
CA GLY A 121 -5.85 -0.88 7.14
C GLY A 121 -5.72 0.62 7.46
N LYS A 122 -6.82 1.36 7.38
CA LYS A 122 -6.84 2.83 7.58
C LYS A 122 -6.21 3.28 8.90
N ARG A 123 -6.35 2.53 9.99
CA ARG A 123 -5.71 2.88 11.27
C ARG A 123 -4.17 2.85 11.22
N ALA A 124 -3.60 1.92 10.47
CA ALA A 124 -2.15 1.88 10.27
C ALA A 124 -1.66 3.07 9.45
N SER A 125 -2.52 3.65 8.58
CA SER A 125 -2.16 4.81 7.76
C SER A 125 -1.88 6.07 8.59
N TYR A 126 -2.60 6.29 9.69
CA TYR A 126 -2.33 7.42 10.59
C TYR A 126 -0.96 7.30 11.26
N THR A 127 -0.54 6.07 11.60
CA THR A 127 0.78 5.81 12.16
C THR A 127 1.87 6.04 11.11
N LEU A 128 1.62 5.65 9.85
CA LEU A 128 2.51 5.93 8.72
C LEU A 128 2.60 7.42 8.42
N GLN A 129 1.46 8.12 8.34
CA GLN A 129 1.43 9.55 8.11
C GLN A 129 2.24 10.29 9.19
N TRP A 130 2.00 9.98 10.46
CA TRP A 130 2.74 10.56 11.58
C TRP A 130 4.24 10.23 11.52
N PHE A 131 4.62 9.02 11.10
CA PHE A 131 6.00 8.62 10.91
C PHE A 131 6.67 9.43 9.80
N PHE A 132 6.01 9.61 8.66
CA PHE A 132 6.54 10.39 7.55
C PHE A 132 6.54 11.90 7.80
N GLU A 133 5.56 12.43 8.50
CA GLU A 133 5.50 13.86 8.87
C GLU A 133 6.58 14.24 9.90
N ARG A 134 6.93 13.32 10.80
CA ARG A 134 7.98 13.52 11.81
C ARG A 134 9.40 13.25 11.32
N SER A 135 9.57 12.71 10.14
CA SER A 135 10.91 12.44 9.57
C SER A 135 11.72 13.69 9.24
N ALA A 136 11.26 14.88 9.64
CA ALA A 136 12.04 16.11 9.65
C ALA A 136 13.19 16.11 10.69
N ASP A 137 13.15 15.25 11.71
CA ASP A 137 14.25 15.06 12.66
C ASP A 137 15.37 14.19 12.07
N GLU A 138 16.63 14.63 12.22
CA GLU A 138 17.83 13.99 11.66
C GLU A 138 17.93 12.47 11.98
N THR A 139 17.44 12.05 13.13
CA THR A 139 17.44 10.63 13.56
C THR A 139 16.42 9.80 12.77
N ALA A 140 15.27 10.35 12.43
CA ALA A 140 14.27 9.69 11.58
C ALA A 140 14.71 9.66 10.12
N GLN A 141 15.41 10.69 9.65
CA GLN A 141 15.98 10.75 8.30
C GLN A 141 17.03 9.67 8.05
N SER A 142 17.92 9.40 9.01
CA SER A 142 18.93 8.34 8.88
C SER A 142 18.29 6.94 8.82
N ILE A 143 17.20 6.74 9.56
CA ILE A 143 16.45 5.49 9.60
C ILE A 143 15.68 5.23 8.29
N ILE A 144 15.20 6.30 7.65
CA ILE A 144 14.48 6.23 6.37
C ILE A 144 15.46 6.13 5.19
N GLN A 145 16.66 6.71 5.31
CA GLN A 145 17.71 6.61 4.27
C GLN A 145 18.22 5.17 4.08
N ASP A 146 18.17 4.36 5.13
CA ASP A 146 18.60 2.96 5.09
C ASP A 146 17.48 2.01 4.60
N SER A 147 16.21 2.37 4.79
CA SER A 147 15.07 1.63 4.27
C SER A 147 14.49 2.36 3.06
N SER A 148 15.14 2.24 1.89
CA SER A 148 14.53 2.66 0.63
C SER A 148 13.19 1.93 0.48
N LEU A 149 12.09 2.67 0.53
CA LEU A 149 10.75 2.14 0.25
C LEU A 149 10.78 1.55 -1.17
N LYS A 150 10.90 0.23 -1.27
CA LYS A 150 10.97 -0.50 -2.54
C LYS A 150 9.66 -1.19 -2.88
N THR A 151 8.84 -1.43 -1.86
CA THR A 151 7.59 -2.18 -1.99
C THR A 151 6.42 -1.21 -1.96
N PRO A 152 5.49 -1.28 -2.91
CA PRO A 152 4.27 -0.48 -2.90
C PRO A 152 3.46 -0.66 -1.62
N ILE A 153 2.88 0.44 -1.12
CA ILE A 153 2.04 0.44 0.08
C ILE A 153 0.61 0.77 -0.32
N TRP A 154 -0.32 -0.10 0.07
CA TRP A 154 -1.74 0.12 -0.12
C TRP A 154 -2.40 0.48 1.21
N ILE A 155 -3.07 1.61 1.25
CA ILE A 155 -3.84 2.07 2.40
C ILE A 155 -5.31 1.81 2.10
N CYS A 156 -5.90 0.85 2.81
CA CYS A 156 -7.25 0.35 2.54
C CYS A 156 -8.21 0.81 3.64
N PRO A 157 -9.11 1.77 3.35
CA PRO A 157 -10.26 2.05 4.19
C PRO A 157 -11.29 0.92 4.10
N GLU A 158 -12.38 1.04 4.83
CA GLU A 158 -13.52 0.14 4.69
C GLU A 158 -14.03 0.15 3.24
N PRO A 159 -14.10 -1.01 2.55
CA PRO A 159 -14.51 -1.06 1.16
C PRO A 159 -15.99 -0.73 1.01
N GLU A 160 -16.29 0.11 0.03
CA GLU A 160 -17.68 0.41 -0.35
C GLU A 160 -18.11 -0.52 -1.49
N ALA A 161 -19.21 -1.22 -1.30
CA ALA A 161 -19.73 -2.16 -2.29
C ALA A 161 -19.94 -1.50 -3.68
N GLY A 162 -19.57 -2.22 -4.73
CA GLY A 162 -19.75 -1.77 -6.12
C GLY A 162 -18.63 -0.87 -6.65
N ARG A 163 -17.58 -0.57 -5.87
CA ARG A 163 -16.36 0.07 -6.40
C ARG A 163 -15.45 -1.00 -6.99
N LYS A 164 -14.99 -0.82 -8.24
CA LYS A 164 -14.21 -1.85 -8.94
C LYS A 164 -12.94 -1.33 -9.60
N ASN A 165 -13.03 -0.18 -10.26
CA ASN A 165 -12.00 0.29 -11.18
C ASN A 165 -10.84 0.97 -10.45
N VAL A 166 -9.71 1.13 -11.13
CA VAL A 166 -8.51 1.76 -10.61
C VAL A 166 -8.22 3.05 -11.36
N LEU A 167 -8.02 4.14 -10.62
CA LEU A 167 -7.55 5.42 -11.12
C LEU A 167 -6.03 5.49 -10.94
N VAL A 168 -5.27 5.72 -12.00
CA VAL A 168 -3.82 5.89 -11.95
C VAL A 168 -3.48 7.31 -12.29
N CYS A 169 -2.89 8.02 -11.34
CA CYS A 169 -2.50 9.41 -11.54
C CYS A 169 -1.18 9.50 -12.30
N VAL A 170 -1.16 10.25 -13.38
CA VAL A 170 0.01 10.43 -14.24
C VAL A 170 0.33 11.93 -14.39
N ASP A 171 1.61 12.25 -14.29
CA ASP A 171 2.17 13.61 -14.40
C ASP A 171 3.46 13.65 -15.23
N GLY A 172 3.76 12.56 -15.94
CA GLY A 172 4.98 12.41 -16.74
C GLY A 172 6.23 12.07 -15.90
N SER A 173 6.15 11.97 -14.57
CA SER A 173 7.28 11.60 -13.73
C SER A 173 7.54 10.10 -13.78
N ARG A 174 8.79 9.71 -13.46
CA ARG A 174 9.17 8.30 -13.30
C ARG A 174 8.38 7.60 -12.22
N GLY A 175 8.05 8.30 -11.11
CA GLY A 175 7.22 7.77 -10.05
C GLY A 175 5.82 7.42 -10.53
N ALA A 176 5.20 8.31 -11.32
CA ALA A 176 3.90 8.04 -11.93
C ALA A 176 3.93 6.83 -12.88
N LEU A 177 4.99 6.71 -13.70
CA LEU A 177 5.16 5.55 -14.60
C LEU A 177 5.35 4.24 -13.81
N ARG A 178 6.06 4.26 -12.66
CA ARG A 178 6.14 3.10 -11.76
C ARG A 178 4.77 2.72 -11.17
N ALA A 179 3.93 3.71 -10.87
CA ALA A 179 2.56 3.42 -10.43
C ALA A 179 1.73 2.77 -11.55
N VAL A 180 1.90 3.21 -12.79
CA VAL A 180 1.28 2.58 -13.97
C VAL A 180 1.75 1.14 -14.13
N ASP A 181 3.06 0.88 -14.04
CA ASP A 181 3.66 -0.44 -14.12
C ASP A 181 3.12 -1.38 -13.02
N HIS A 182 3.12 -0.90 -11.76
CA HIS A 182 2.56 -1.66 -10.66
C HIS A 182 1.08 -2.02 -10.85
N VAL A 183 0.25 -1.07 -11.30
CA VAL A 183 -1.17 -1.33 -11.57
C VAL A 183 -1.33 -2.33 -12.71
N GLY A 184 -0.57 -2.20 -13.79
CA GLY A 184 -0.55 -3.17 -14.89
C GLY A 184 -0.20 -4.57 -14.39
N TYR A 185 0.87 -4.69 -13.62
CA TYR A 185 1.29 -5.95 -13.01
C TYR A 185 0.21 -6.57 -12.13
N ILE A 186 -0.41 -5.78 -11.24
CA ILE A 186 -1.46 -6.27 -10.33
C ILE A 186 -2.71 -6.72 -11.09
N LEU A 187 -3.12 -5.97 -12.13
CA LEU A 187 -4.38 -6.19 -12.85
C LEU A 187 -4.25 -7.06 -14.11
N SER A 188 -3.06 -7.62 -14.39
CA SER A 188 -2.78 -8.43 -15.60
C SER A 188 -3.73 -9.60 -15.82
N ARG A 189 -4.37 -10.14 -14.77
CA ARG A 189 -5.37 -11.23 -14.85
C ARG A 189 -6.66 -10.91 -14.10
N GLN A 190 -6.96 -9.63 -13.93
CA GLN A 190 -8.13 -9.15 -13.19
C GLN A 190 -9.05 -8.37 -14.13
N ASP A 191 -9.66 -9.08 -15.09
CA ASP A 191 -10.42 -8.48 -16.21
C ASP A 191 -11.70 -7.75 -15.80
N GLN A 192 -12.14 -7.93 -14.55
CA GLN A 192 -13.27 -7.21 -13.98
C GLN A 192 -13.02 -5.72 -13.71
N HIS A 193 -11.76 -5.27 -13.82
CA HIS A 193 -11.37 -3.88 -13.56
C HIS A 193 -10.99 -3.16 -14.85
N THR A 194 -11.44 -1.93 -14.99
CA THR A 194 -10.88 -0.97 -15.94
C THR A 194 -9.85 -0.06 -15.24
N ILE A 195 -8.91 0.46 -16.01
CA ILE A 195 -7.86 1.37 -15.56
C ILE A 195 -8.12 2.72 -16.21
N THR A 196 -8.21 3.77 -15.39
CA THR A 196 -8.29 5.13 -15.90
C THR A 196 -6.97 5.84 -15.60
N LEU A 197 -6.21 6.17 -16.63
CA LEU A 197 -5.06 7.06 -16.55
C LEU A 197 -5.58 8.48 -16.40
N PHE A 198 -5.23 9.14 -15.30
CA PHE A 198 -5.79 10.43 -14.94
C PHE A 198 -4.72 11.49 -14.74
N HIS A 199 -4.89 12.62 -15.40
CA HIS A 199 -4.02 13.78 -15.26
C HIS A 199 -4.81 14.98 -14.73
N VAL A 200 -4.24 15.70 -13.78
CA VAL A 200 -4.79 16.98 -13.31
C VAL A 200 -4.02 18.11 -13.96
N GLU A 201 -4.69 18.83 -14.84
CA GLU A 201 -4.13 20.01 -15.49
C GLU A 201 -4.01 21.16 -14.47
N ASN A 202 -2.82 21.67 -14.31
CA ASN A 202 -2.50 22.77 -13.38
C ASN A 202 -1.76 23.93 -14.05
N GLY A 203 -1.75 23.97 -15.40
CA GLY A 203 -1.07 25.00 -16.18
C GLY A 203 0.41 24.74 -16.45
N ALA A 204 0.94 23.55 -16.13
CA ALA A 204 2.35 23.22 -16.40
C ALA A 204 2.70 22.97 -17.88
N GLY A 205 1.72 22.96 -18.79
CA GLY A 205 1.95 22.83 -20.24
C GLY A 205 2.54 21.50 -20.68
N LEU A 206 2.25 20.42 -19.99
CA LEU A 206 2.70 19.08 -20.33
C LEU A 206 2.04 18.56 -21.61
N ASN A 207 2.80 17.78 -22.40
CA ASN A 207 2.24 17.05 -23.55
C ASN A 207 1.46 15.83 -23.03
N THR A 208 0.18 16.02 -22.74
CA THR A 208 -0.70 14.98 -22.19
C THR A 208 -0.89 13.79 -23.12
N GLU A 209 -0.88 13.99 -24.43
CA GLU A 209 -1.01 12.88 -25.41
C GLU A 209 0.19 11.94 -25.34
N GLU A 210 1.39 12.48 -25.29
CA GLU A 210 2.62 11.70 -25.18
C GLU A 210 2.71 10.95 -23.84
N MET A 211 2.38 11.63 -22.75
CA MET A 211 2.34 11.05 -21.41
C MET A 211 1.36 9.87 -21.32
N PHE A 212 0.15 10.03 -21.85
CA PHE A 212 -0.82 8.92 -21.88
C PHE A 212 -0.41 7.80 -22.82
N ARG A 213 0.25 8.11 -23.93
CA ARG A 213 0.77 7.09 -24.85
C ARG A 213 1.83 6.22 -24.16
N GLU A 214 2.78 6.82 -23.44
CA GLU A 214 3.81 6.10 -22.70
C GLU A 214 3.17 5.23 -21.59
N ALA A 215 2.24 5.77 -20.81
CA ALA A 215 1.53 5.04 -19.78
C ALA A 215 0.73 3.85 -20.36
N LYS A 216 0.05 4.02 -21.51
CA LYS A 216 -0.64 2.93 -22.19
C LYS A 216 0.32 1.84 -22.65
N GLN A 217 1.48 2.19 -23.18
CA GLN A 217 2.50 1.22 -23.60
C GLN A 217 2.95 0.35 -22.40
N ILE A 218 3.16 0.94 -21.23
CA ILE A 218 3.49 0.19 -20.03
C ILE A 218 2.37 -0.80 -19.66
N LEU A 219 1.11 -0.37 -19.65
CA LEU A 219 -0.02 -1.27 -19.38
C LEU A 219 -0.11 -2.42 -20.38
N GLN A 220 0.18 -2.16 -21.64
CA GLN A 220 0.19 -3.19 -22.70
C GLN A 220 1.29 -4.24 -22.48
N THR A 221 2.44 -3.89 -21.87
CA THR A 221 3.47 -4.88 -21.51
C THR A 221 2.97 -5.90 -20.47
N HIS A 222 1.94 -5.54 -19.71
CA HIS A 222 1.25 -6.40 -18.75
C HIS A 222 0.01 -7.10 -19.32
N GLU A 223 -0.14 -7.12 -20.65
CA GLU A 223 -1.26 -7.75 -21.35
C GLU A 223 -2.63 -7.14 -21.00
N ILE A 224 -2.65 -5.86 -20.57
CA ILE A 224 -3.90 -5.13 -20.35
C ILE A 224 -4.45 -4.72 -21.72
N SER A 225 -5.65 -5.20 -22.06
CA SER A 225 -6.32 -4.89 -23.31
C SER A 225 -6.76 -3.42 -23.39
N GLU A 226 -6.75 -2.86 -24.59
CA GLU A 226 -6.99 -1.42 -24.79
C GLU A 226 -8.40 -0.98 -24.38
N ASP A 227 -9.41 -1.84 -24.52
CA ASP A 227 -10.79 -1.59 -24.09
C ASP A 227 -10.92 -1.43 -22.56
N ARG A 228 -9.94 -1.91 -21.79
CA ARG A 228 -9.85 -1.72 -20.34
C ARG A 228 -9.15 -0.44 -19.92
N ILE A 229 -8.52 0.29 -20.86
CA ILE A 229 -7.73 1.50 -20.57
C ILE A 229 -8.50 2.74 -21.01
N LYS A 230 -8.72 3.65 -20.08
CA LYS A 230 -9.30 4.97 -20.32
C LYS A 230 -8.29 6.05 -19.98
N THR A 231 -8.40 7.20 -20.65
CA THR A 231 -7.63 8.40 -20.36
C THR A 231 -8.56 9.54 -20.05
N GLU A 232 -8.31 10.26 -18.97
CA GLU A 232 -9.13 11.37 -18.51
C GLU A 232 -8.26 12.50 -17.96
N THR A 233 -8.69 13.73 -18.19
CA THR A 233 -8.09 14.92 -17.60
C THR A 233 -9.13 15.72 -16.86
N ASP A 234 -8.72 16.41 -15.82
CA ASP A 234 -9.55 17.40 -15.12
C ASP A 234 -8.67 18.60 -14.72
N TRP A 235 -9.28 19.76 -14.60
CA TRP A 235 -8.55 20.95 -14.17
C TRP A 235 -8.75 21.21 -12.69
N GLY A 236 -7.66 21.56 -11.98
CA GLY A 236 -7.77 21.89 -10.57
C GLY A 236 -6.56 22.54 -9.96
N ILE A 237 -6.79 23.52 -9.09
CA ILE A 237 -5.74 24.23 -8.34
C ILE A 237 -5.08 23.28 -7.32
N SER A 238 -5.86 22.40 -6.69
CA SER A 238 -5.36 21.41 -5.75
C SER A 238 -5.43 20.01 -6.36
N VAL A 239 -4.30 19.53 -6.85
CA VAL A 239 -4.18 18.21 -7.50
C VAL A 239 -4.78 17.10 -6.63
N ALA A 240 -4.41 17.05 -5.34
CA ALA A 240 -4.93 16.01 -4.42
C ALA A 240 -6.45 16.11 -4.21
N ALA A 241 -7.00 17.32 -4.10
CA ALA A 241 -8.44 17.49 -3.94
C ALA A 241 -9.20 17.08 -5.22
N THR A 242 -8.68 17.41 -6.40
CA THR A 242 -9.25 17.04 -7.69
C THR A 242 -9.23 15.52 -7.87
N ILE A 243 -8.10 14.86 -7.60
CA ILE A 243 -8.00 13.39 -7.63
C ILE A 243 -9.03 12.75 -6.70
N ALA A 244 -9.10 13.18 -5.45
CA ALA A 244 -10.01 12.61 -4.46
C ALA A 244 -11.48 12.80 -4.87
N ALA A 245 -11.86 14.00 -5.34
CA ALA A 245 -13.21 14.29 -5.81
C ALA A 245 -13.59 13.44 -7.04
N TYR A 246 -12.67 13.30 -8.00
CA TYR A 246 -12.86 12.47 -9.19
C TYR A 246 -13.02 11.00 -8.81
N ALA A 247 -12.12 10.46 -7.98
CA ALA A 247 -12.17 9.09 -7.51
C ALA A 247 -13.47 8.77 -6.76
N GLN A 248 -13.98 9.72 -5.98
CA GLN A 248 -15.24 9.57 -5.25
C GLN A 248 -16.44 9.63 -6.18
N LYS A 249 -16.48 10.62 -7.09
CA LYS A 249 -17.58 10.83 -8.04
C LYS A 249 -17.80 9.60 -8.94
N TYR A 250 -16.73 9.04 -9.47
CA TYR A 250 -16.77 7.90 -10.39
C TYR A 250 -16.57 6.54 -9.69
N ARG A 251 -16.59 6.51 -8.35
CA ARG A 251 -16.61 5.30 -7.52
C ARG A 251 -15.45 4.34 -7.79
N PHE A 252 -14.23 4.86 -7.92
CA PHE A 252 -13.05 4.01 -8.04
C PHE A 252 -12.80 3.21 -6.75
N ALA A 253 -12.35 1.96 -6.88
CA ALA A 253 -11.95 1.11 -5.77
C ALA A 253 -10.57 1.51 -5.24
N ALA A 254 -9.68 1.92 -6.14
CA ALA A 254 -8.33 2.31 -5.79
C ALA A 254 -7.86 3.52 -6.60
N VAL A 255 -6.96 4.29 -6.01
CA VAL A 255 -6.19 5.37 -6.64
C VAL A 255 -4.71 5.04 -6.47
N ALA A 256 -3.98 4.95 -7.57
CA ALA A 256 -2.54 4.70 -7.58
C ALA A 256 -1.78 6.00 -7.88
N VAL A 257 -0.74 6.27 -7.09
CA VAL A 257 0.13 7.44 -7.22
C VAL A 257 1.59 7.04 -7.07
N GLY A 258 2.47 7.70 -7.80
CA GLY A 258 3.91 7.63 -7.57
C GLY A 258 4.32 8.40 -6.31
N LEU A 259 5.31 7.91 -5.59
CA LEU A 259 5.85 8.62 -4.40
C LEU A 259 6.79 9.76 -4.78
N GLU A 260 7.46 9.66 -5.94
CA GLU A 260 8.29 10.72 -6.51
C GLU A 260 7.51 11.44 -7.61
N GLY A 261 7.22 12.71 -7.42
CA GLY A 261 6.59 13.56 -8.44
C GLY A 261 7.62 14.30 -9.32
N SER A 262 7.13 15.05 -10.32
CA SER A 262 7.94 15.83 -11.26
C SER A 262 8.74 16.98 -10.61
N ASP A 263 8.38 17.38 -9.40
CA ASP A 263 9.01 18.51 -8.69
C ASP A 263 10.29 18.05 -7.95
N GLN A 264 11.36 17.89 -8.74
CA GLN A 264 12.72 17.55 -8.24
C GLN A 264 13.41 18.74 -7.62
N SER A 265 12.89 19.31 -6.56
CA SER A 265 13.76 20.14 -5.71
C SER A 265 14.71 19.21 -4.94
N LEU A 266 15.98 19.25 -5.31
CA LEU A 266 17.10 18.39 -4.87
C LEU A 266 17.33 18.26 -3.35
N LEU A 267 16.46 18.82 -2.50
CA LEU A 267 16.62 18.90 -1.06
C LEU A 267 15.57 18.14 -0.23
N LYS A 268 14.63 17.46 -0.87
CA LYS A 268 13.62 16.66 -0.14
C LYS A 268 13.72 15.18 -0.46
N ARG A 269 14.80 14.58 -0.02
CA ARG A 269 14.93 13.11 0.05
C ARG A 269 13.86 12.57 0.99
N ILE A 270 13.02 11.69 0.44
CA ILE A 270 12.01 10.90 1.16
C ILE A 270 10.99 11.75 1.94
N ASN A 271 10.25 12.59 1.24
CA ASN A 271 8.93 13.00 1.67
C ASN A 271 7.93 12.28 0.77
N LEU A 272 6.96 11.59 1.36
CA LEU A 272 5.69 11.34 0.66
C LEU A 272 5.34 12.68 0.01
N GLY A 273 5.30 12.77 -1.32
CA GLY A 273 5.04 14.03 -2.01
C GLY A 273 3.80 14.71 -1.40
N GLY A 274 3.75 16.03 -1.38
CA GLY A 274 2.64 16.76 -0.78
C GLY A 274 1.26 16.29 -1.26
N ILE A 275 1.18 15.74 -2.48
CA ILE A 275 -0.03 15.13 -3.05
C ILE A 275 -0.37 13.83 -2.32
N THR A 276 0.58 12.93 -2.12
CA THR A 276 0.35 11.63 -1.45
C THR A 276 -0.07 11.83 0.01
N THR A 277 0.61 12.69 0.77
CA THR A 277 0.24 13.03 2.15
C THR A 277 -1.16 13.62 2.22
N SER A 278 -1.50 14.53 1.30
CA SER A 278 -2.84 15.13 1.22
C SER A 278 -3.91 14.11 0.82
N LEU A 279 -3.58 13.12 -0.01
CA LEU A 279 -4.50 12.05 -0.37
C LEU A 279 -4.74 11.08 0.79
N ILE A 280 -3.74 10.74 1.62
CA ILE A 280 -3.90 9.87 2.79
C ILE A 280 -5.00 10.39 3.72
N THR A 281 -5.06 11.70 3.94
CA THR A 281 -6.10 12.32 4.78
C THR A 281 -7.48 12.31 4.15
N ARG A 282 -7.58 12.15 2.83
CA ARG A 282 -8.82 12.19 2.04
C ARG A 282 -9.32 10.82 1.62
N THR A 283 -8.57 9.74 1.91
CA THR A 283 -8.95 8.35 1.59
C THR A 283 -9.99 7.84 2.56
N GLU A 284 -11.26 8.11 2.29
CA GLU A 284 -12.36 7.56 3.10
C GLU A 284 -13.00 6.33 2.47
N LYS A 285 -13.05 6.26 1.14
CA LYS A 285 -13.87 5.28 0.41
C LYS A 285 -13.15 4.53 -0.71
N PHE A 286 -11.90 4.87 -1.00
CA PHE A 286 -11.08 4.17 -2.00
C PHE A 286 -9.72 3.82 -1.39
N SER A 287 -9.12 2.74 -1.84
CA SER A 287 -7.75 2.39 -1.44
C SER A 287 -6.75 3.31 -2.12
N LEU A 288 -5.72 3.76 -1.38
CA LEU A 288 -4.62 4.54 -1.95
C LEU A 288 -3.40 3.63 -2.12
N TRP A 289 -2.92 3.49 -3.35
CA TRP A 289 -1.75 2.72 -3.71
C TRP A 289 -0.57 3.65 -3.94
N CYS A 290 0.37 3.65 -3.01
CA CYS A 290 1.57 4.47 -3.02
C CYS A 290 2.72 3.64 -3.62
N CYS A 291 3.18 4.01 -4.83
CA CYS A 291 4.19 3.27 -5.57
C CYS A 291 5.53 4.01 -5.52
N PRO A 292 6.62 3.40 -4.99
CA PRO A 292 7.93 4.01 -4.84
C PRO A 292 8.68 4.17 -6.16
#